data_1dd7e1cda7351e965c340d35fca7d8c6
#
_entry.id   1dd7e1cda7351e965c340d35fca7d8c6
#
_cell.length_a   1.000
_cell.length_b   1.000
_cell.length_c   1.000
_cell.angle_alpha   90.00
_cell.angle_beta   90.00
_cell.angle_gamma   90.00
#
_symmetry.space_group_name_H-M   'P 1'
#
loop_
_entity.id
_entity.type
_entity.pdbx_description
1 polymer ?
#
loop_
_entity_poly.entity_id
_entity_poly.type
_entity_poly.pdbx_seq_one_letter_code
_entity_poly.pdbx_strand_id
1 'polypeptide(L)'
;LCAMAQTDLKRMIAYSSIAHLGFCLLGVLSRTSQGLAGGTLQLINHGLTTGALFLMVGFMYERSHKRGLSDFGDLASRAPYLAFFFGFSTLASIGLPGLNGFVGEFMALSGALEAGPPVLAFAGVLGVTLAAAYALPAFQAVFWAPAGPGSVSDKVTDLNLRERAILWTLSGLMLWIGLAPKPWLAWFEPALRGLVR
;
A
#
# COMPACT_ATOMS: atom_id res chain seq x y z
N LEU A 1 12.87 -3.47 -6.58
CA LEU A 1 13.29 -4.31 -7.71
C LEU A 1 12.73 -5.74 -7.60
N CYS A 2 12.88 -6.44 -6.45
CA CYS A 2 12.36 -7.80 -6.30
C CYS A 2 10.84 -7.90 -6.54
N ALA A 3 10.06 -6.91 -6.10
CA ALA A 3 8.62 -6.84 -6.35
C ALA A 3 8.29 -6.76 -7.86
N MET A 4 9.08 -6.00 -8.62
CA MET A 4 8.90 -5.84 -10.07
C MET A 4 9.12 -7.14 -10.87
N ALA A 5 9.92 -8.06 -10.35
CA ALA A 5 10.23 -9.33 -11.00
C ALA A 5 9.21 -10.44 -10.66
N GLN A 6 8.20 -10.15 -9.84
CA GLN A 6 7.23 -11.17 -9.45
C GLN A 6 6.11 -11.31 -10.47
N THR A 7 5.74 -12.54 -10.72
CA THR A 7 4.58 -12.93 -11.56
C THR A 7 3.38 -13.38 -10.73
N ASP A 8 3.56 -13.58 -9.43
CA ASP A 8 2.52 -13.93 -8.45
C ASP A 8 2.12 -12.68 -7.67
N LEU A 9 0.83 -12.34 -7.70
CA LEU A 9 0.27 -11.14 -7.07
C LEU A 9 0.53 -11.10 -5.55
N LYS A 10 0.37 -12.24 -4.86
CA LYS A 10 0.63 -12.34 -3.43
C LYS A 10 2.09 -12.11 -3.09
N ARG A 11 3.00 -12.70 -3.89
CA ARG A 11 4.45 -12.51 -3.69
C ARG A 11 4.88 -11.08 -3.99
N MET A 12 4.29 -10.44 -5.01
CA MET A 12 4.57 -9.05 -5.34
C MET A 12 4.21 -8.13 -4.15
N ILE A 13 3.02 -8.29 -3.57
CA ILE A 13 2.58 -7.54 -2.38
C ILE A 13 3.50 -7.84 -1.19
N ALA A 14 3.92 -9.09 -0.99
CA ALA A 14 4.86 -9.43 0.08
C ALA A 14 6.23 -8.74 -0.09
N TYR A 15 6.78 -8.71 -1.31
CA TYR A 15 8.04 -8.03 -1.57
C TYR A 15 7.92 -6.50 -1.51
N SER A 16 6.75 -5.93 -1.82
CA SER A 16 6.51 -4.49 -1.65
C SER A 16 6.61 -4.06 -0.19
N SER A 17 6.24 -4.93 0.75
CA SER A 17 6.35 -4.66 2.19
C SER A 17 7.78 -4.33 2.60
N ILE A 18 8.80 -4.96 2.00
CA ILE A 18 10.21 -4.67 2.29
C ILE A 18 10.55 -3.22 1.95
N ALA A 19 10.03 -2.71 0.82
CA ALA A 19 10.26 -1.33 0.41
C ALA A 19 9.56 -0.34 1.36
N HIS A 20 8.30 -0.60 1.71
CA HIS A 20 7.55 0.28 2.63
C HIS A 20 8.11 0.29 4.05
N LEU A 21 8.59 -0.86 4.55
CA LEU A 21 9.29 -0.91 5.84
C LEU A 21 10.62 -0.14 5.80
N GLY A 22 11.22 0.01 4.62
CA GLY A 22 12.37 0.91 4.41
C GLY A 22 12.05 2.36 4.78
N PHE A 23 10.86 2.88 4.46
CA PHE A 23 10.42 4.21 4.89
C PHE A 23 10.22 4.31 6.40
N CYS A 24 9.69 3.25 7.02
CA CYS A 24 9.56 3.20 8.46
C CYS A 24 10.92 3.32 9.14
N LEU A 25 11.92 2.55 8.67
CA LEU A 25 13.28 2.61 9.18
C LEU A 25 13.94 3.97 8.89
N LEU A 26 13.77 4.51 7.69
CA LEU A 26 14.30 5.82 7.32
C LEU A 26 13.80 6.90 8.27
N GLY A 27 12.48 6.92 8.53
CA GLY A 27 11.86 7.85 9.47
C GLY A 27 12.37 7.67 10.90
N VAL A 28 12.38 6.46 11.42
CA VAL A 28 12.81 6.17 12.80
C VAL A 28 14.30 6.47 13.00
N LEU A 29 15.15 6.10 12.05
CA LEU A 29 16.60 6.31 12.15
C LEU A 29 17.01 7.76 11.93
N SER A 30 16.15 8.60 11.36
CA SER A 30 16.41 10.04 11.24
C SER A 30 16.52 10.74 12.60
N ARG A 31 15.92 10.20 13.65
CA ARG A 31 15.86 10.75 15.02
C ARG A 31 15.32 12.17 15.09
N THR A 32 14.67 12.65 14.05
CA THR A 32 13.93 13.90 14.05
C THR A 32 12.50 13.66 14.55
N SER A 33 11.88 14.68 15.12
CA SER A 33 10.49 14.60 15.59
C SER A 33 9.54 14.19 14.46
N GLN A 34 9.73 14.80 13.28
CA GLN A 34 8.90 14.54 12.10
C GLN A 34 9.15 13.14 11.53
N GLY A 35 10.41 12.71 11.44
CA GLY A 35 10.75 11.40 10.93
C GLY A 35 10.28 10.25 11.82
N LEU A 36 10.44 10.38 13.14
CA LEU A 36 9.91 9.41 14.10
C LEU A 36 8.40 9.28 14.01
N ALA A 37 7.69 10.41 13.96
CA ALA A 37 6.24 10.41 13.82
C ALA A 37 5.80 9.81 12.49
N GLY A 38 6.45 10.18 11.38
CA GLY A 38 6.19 9.65 10.04
C GLY A 38 6.46 8.16 9.93
N GLY A 39 7.63 7.69 10.41
CA GLY A 39 8.00 6.28 10.41
C GLY A 39 7.04 5.41 11.24
N THR A 40 6.61 5.91 12.41
CA THR A 40 5.63 5.22 13.25
C THR A 40 4.24 5.18 12.59
N LEU A 41 3.79 6.29 12.02
CA LEU A 41 2.52 6.34 11.29
C LEU A 41 2.55 5.40 10.07
N GLN A 42 3.70 5.32 9.38
CA GLN A 42 3.84 4.46 8.21
C GLN A 42 3.72 2.96 8.54
N LEU A 43 4.10 2.51 9.75
CA LEU A 43 3.84 1.14 10.20
C LEU A 43 2.33 0.84 10.23
N ILE A 44 1.54 1.77 10.77
CA ILE A 44 0.07 1.65 10.82
C ILE A 44 -0.52 1.68 9.40
N ASN A 45 -0.08 2.62 8.59
CA ASN A 45 -0.53 2.79 7.21
C ASN A 45 -0.26 1.53 6.39
N HIS A 46 0.96 0.99 6.49
CA HIS A 46 1.35 -0.22 5.81
C HIS A 46 0.50 -1.42 6.23
N GLY A 47 0.22 -1.57 7.54
CA GLY A 47 -0.67 -2.60 8.06
C GLY A 47 -2.07 -2.55 7.45
N LEU A 48 -2.64 -1.34 7.33
CA LEU A 48 -3.97 -1.15 6.74
C LEU A 48 -3.98 -1.44 5.23
N THR A 49 -3.08 -0.84 4.47
CA THR A 49 -3.05 -0.96 3.01
C THR A 49 -2.69 -2.37 2.56
N THR A 50 -1.62 -2.92 3.12
CA THR A 50 -1.16 -4.27 2.76
C THR A 50 -2.12 -5.34 3.28
N GLY A 51 -2.73 -5.14 4.46
CA GLY A 51 -3.78 -5.99 4.98
C GLY A 51 -4.98 -6.06 4.04
N ALA A 52 -5.45 -4.91 3.54
CA ALA A 52 -6.53 -4.86 2.56
C ALA A 52 -6.17 -5.56 1.24
N LEU A 53 -4.97 -5.34 0.72
CA LEU A 53 -4.48 -6.00 -0.50
C LEU A 53 -4.40 -7.52 -0.33
N PHE A 54 -3.86 -8.01 0.80
CA PHE A 54 -3.80 -9.44 1.07
C PHE A 54 -5.16 -10.08 1.24
N LEU A 55 -6.12 -9.40 1.89
CA LEU A 55 -7.50 -9.88 1.98
C LEU A 55 -8.11 -10.05 0.59
N MET A 56 -7.97 -9.06 -0.29
CA MET A 56 -8.51 -9.12 -1.64
C MET A 56 -7.86 -10.23 -2.49
N VAL A 57 -6.54 -10.39 -2.40
CA VAL A 57 -5.85 -11.54 -3.04
C VAL A 57 -6.35 -12.86 -2.46
N GLY A 58 -6.63 -12.92 -1.15
CA GLY A 58 -7.25 -14.07 -0.50
C GLY A 58 -8.63 -14.39 -1.10
N PHE A 59 -9.50 -13.41 -1.23
CA PHE A 59 -10.82 -13.56 -1.84
C PHE A 59 -10.76 -14.03 -3.30
N MET A 60 -9.80 -13.50 -4.08
CA MET A 60 -9.56 -13.98 -5.45
C MET A 60 -9.10 -15.44 -5.46
N TYR A 61 -8.18 -15.78 -4.56
CA TYR A 61 -7.65 -17.13 -4.48
C TYR A 61 -8.69 -18.17 -4.02
N GLU A 62 -9.54 -17.85 -3.04
CA GLU A 62 -10.62 -18.75 -2.60
C GLU A 62 -11.58 -19.10 -3.73
N ARG A 63 -11.80 -18.19 -4.68
CA ARG A 63 -12.70 -18.39 -5.82
C ARG A 63 -12.05 -19.08 -7.01
N SER A 64 -10.78 -18.78 -7.28
CA SER A 64 -10.10 -19.19 -8.52
C SER A 64 -8.99 -20.22 -8.32
N HIS A 65 -8.47 -20.35 -7.10
CA HIS A 65 -7.25 -21.11 -6.74
C HIS A 65 -6.01 -20.70 -7.56
N LYS A 66 -5.98 -19.45 -8.07
CA LYS A 66 -4.91 -18.88 -8.87
C LYS A 66 -4.43 -17.54 -8.27
N ARG A 67 -3.16 -17.17 -8.57
CA ARG A 67 -2.53 -15.96 -8.07
C ARG A 67 -1.58 -15.28 -9.07
N GLY A 68 -1.34 -15.90 -10.22
CA GLY A 68 -0.49 -15.36 -11.27
C GLY A 68 -1.13 -14.11 -11.88
N LEU A 69 -0.34 -13.10 -12.19
CA LEU A 69 -0.82 -11.90 -12.87
C LEU A 69 -1.45 -12.24 -14.23
N SER A 70 -0.89 -13.22 -14.94
CA SER A 70 -1.41 -13.69 -16.23
C SER A 70 -2.62 -14.61 -16.12
N ASP A 71 -2.97 -15.09 -14.91
CA ASP A 71 -4.15 -15.93 -14.70
C ASP A 71 -5.45 -15.12 -14.78
N PHE A 72 -5.36 -13.78 -14.69
CA PHE A 72 -6.51 -12.86 -14.66
C PHE A 72 -6.49 -11.92 -15.87
N GLY A 73 -7.53 -11.15 -16.02
CA GLY A 73 -7.72 -10.08 -16.99
C GLY A 73 -9.18 -9.67 -17.01
N ASP A 74 -9.47 -8.42 -17.34
CA ASP A 74 -10.82 -7.84 -17.41
C ASP A 74 -11.69 -8.07 -16.14
N LEU A 75 -11.00 -8.15 -14.98
CA LEU A 75 -11.69 -8.43 -13.73
C LEU A 75 -12.58 -7.27 -13.27
N ALA A 76 -12.30 -6.04 -13.72
CA ALA A 76 -13.08 -4.87 -13.37
C ALA A 76 -14.52 -4.91 -13.94
N SER A 77 -14.72 -5.53 -15.11
CA SER A 77 -16.06 -5.70 -15.69
C SER A 77 -16.92 -6.70 -14.91
N ARG A 78 -16.27 -7.70 -14.27
CA ARG A 78 -16.94 -8.81 -13.58
C ARG A 78 -17.07 -8.59 -12.08
N ALA A 79 -16.07 -7.98 -11.46
CA ALA A 79 -15.97 -7.73 -10.04
C ALA A 79 -15.64 -6.25 -9.76
N PRO A 80 -16.57 -5.31 -10.04
CA PRO A 80 -16.31 -3.87 -9.96
C PRO A 80 -16.00 -3.39 -8.52
N TYR A 81 -16.64 -3.94 -7.50
CA TYR A 81 -16.30 -3.58 -6.12
C TYR A 81 -14.90 -4.06 -5.73
N LEU A 82 -14.51 -5.26 -6.14
CA LEU A 82 -13.15 -5.77 -5.92
C LEU A 82 -12.12 -4.87 -6.63
N ALA A 83 -12.38 -4.48 -7.88
CA ALA A 83 -11.53 -3.58 -8.65
C ALA A 83 -11.39 -2.22 -7.98
N PHE A 84 -12.49 -1.64 -7.51
CA PHE A 84 -12.50 -0.36 -6.80
C PHE A 84 -11.62 -0.41 -5.54
N PHE A 85 -11.86 -1.38 -4.64
CA PHE A 85 -11.09 -1.45 -3.39
C PHE A 85 -9.63 -1.82 -3.61
N PHE A 86 -9.34 -2.67 -4.60
CA PHE A 86 -7.98 -3.02 -4.95
C PHE A 86 -7.22 -1.80 -5.50
N GLY A 87 -7.84 -1.06 -6.42
CA GLY A 87 -7.29 0.18 -6.97
C GLY A 87 -7.08 1.24 -5.89
N PHE A 88 -8.08 1.43 -5.01
CA PHE A 88 -8.00 2.36 -3.88
C PHE A 88 -6.82 2.01 -2.95
N SER A 89 -6.69 0.73 -2.56
CA SER A 89 -5.59 0.28 -1.70
C SER A 89 -4.23 0.35 -2.40
N THR A 90 -4.19 0.11 -3.71
CA THR A 90 -2.98 0.30 -4.53
C THR A 90 -2.54 1.76 -4.53
N LEU A 91 -3.47 2.69 -4.78
CA LEU A 91 -3.20 4.13 -4.74
C LEU A 91 -2.76 4.59 -3.34
N ALA A 92 -3.36 4.06 -2.29
CA ALA A 92 -2.94 4.31 -0.92
C ALA A 92 -1.52 3.79 -0.64
N SER A 93 -1.18 2.61 -1.18
CA SER A 93 0.15 2.00 -1.04
C SER A 93 1.25 2.76 -1.76
N ILE A 94 0.99 3.33 -2.94
CA ILE A 94 1.98 4.12 -3.70
C ILE A 94 2.08 5.58 -3.24
N GLY A 95 1.41 5.95 -2.15
CA GLY A 95 1.51 7.29 -1.58
C GLY A 95 0.74 8.37 -2.33
N LEU A 96 -0.47 8.08 -2.84
CA LEU A 96 -1.31 9.12 -3.46
C LEU A 96 -1.68 10.19 -2.41
N PRO A 97 -1.45 11.50 -2.68
CA PRO A 97 -1.88 12.58 -1.79
C PRO A 97 -3.37 12.50 -1.44
N GLY A 98 -3.69 12.67 -0.15
CA GLY A 98 -5.04 12.49 0.38
C GLY A 98 -5.32 11.10 0.95
N LEU A 99 -4.41 10.14 0.76
CA LEU A 99 -4.47 8.81 1.37
C LEU A 99 -3.35 8.62 2.42
N ASN A 100 -3.55 7.65 3.27
CA ASN A 100 -2.70 7.42 4.45
C ASN A 100 -1.21 7.21 4.12
N GLY A 101 -0.90 6.45 3.07
CA GLY A 101 0.48 6.16 2.67
C GLY A 101 1.31 7.41 2.44
N PHE A 102 0.74 8.40 1.75
CA PHE A 102 1.41 9.67 1.48
C PHE A 102 1.88 10.39 2.75
N VAL A 103 1.03 10.44 3.77
CA VAL A 103 1.35 11.20 5.01
C VAL A 103 2.56 10.60 5.72
N GLY A 104 2.59 9.27 5.89
CA GLY A 104 3.68 8.60 6.57
C GLY A 104 5.01 8.68 5.78
N GLU A 105 4.96 8.42 4.48
CA GLU A 105 6.13 8.48 3.60
C GLU A 105 6.69 9.90 3.50
N PHE A 106 5.83 10.90 3.30
CA PHE A 106 6.23 12.30 3.22
C PHE A 106 6.91 12.77 4.51
N MET A 107 6.33 12.44 5.69
CA MET A 107 6.92 12.79 6.98
C MET A 107 8.25 12.06 7.23
N ALA A 108 8.35 10.79 6.86
CA ALA A 108 9.58 10.03 6.98
C ALA A 108 10.71 10.60 6.10
N LEU A 109 10.39 10.95 4.85
CA LEU A 109 11.32 11.58 3.90
C LEU A 109 11.74 12.98 4.37
N SER A 110 10.79 13.79 4.84
CA SER A 110 11.09 15.12 5.37
C SER A 110 11.98 15.05 6.59
N GLY A 111 11.73 14.12 7.52
CA GLY A 111 12.57 13.88 8.68
C GLY A 111 13.98 13.39 8.30
N ALA A 112 14.10 12.54 7.30
CA ALA A 112 15.39 12.11 6.79
C ALA A 112 16.18 13.26 6.14
N LEU A 113 15.51 14.17 5.47
CA LEU A 113 16.12 15.37 4.88
C LEU A 113 16.60 16.35 5.96
N GLU A 114 15.84 16.49 7.04
CA GLU A 114 16.21 17.32 8.20
C GLU A 114 17.42 16.76 8.95
N ALA A 115 17.54 15.43 9.02
CA ALA A 115 18.57 14.74 9.82
C ALA A 115 20.00 14.84 9.25
N GLY A 116 20.17 15.08 7.94
CA GLY A 116 21.50 15.08 7.35
C GLY A 116 21.56 15.03 5.83
N PRO A 117 22.52 14.31 5.26
CA PRO A 117 22.75 14.34 3.82
C PRO A 117 21.51 13.90 3.03
N PRO A 118 21.11 14.65 1.98
CA PRO A 118 19.84 14.44 1.27
C PRO A 118 19.82 13.12 0.46
N VAL A 119 20.94 12.41 0.34
CA VAL A 119 21.05 11.19 -0.46
C VAL A 119 20.07 10.10 -0.04
N LEU A 120 19.81 9.95 1.28
CA LEU A 120 18.86 8.97 1.79
C LEU A 120 17.40 9.35 1.48
N ALA A 121 17.08 10.63 1.57
CA ALA A 121 15.76 11.13 1.19
C ALA A 121 15.52 10.96 -0.32
N PHE A 122 16.51 11.26 -1.17
CA PHE A 122 16.43 11.00 -2.62
C PHE A 122 16.29 9.52 -2.96
N ALA A 123 17.01 8.64 -2.26
CA ALA A 123 16.84 7.19 -2.42
C ALA A 123 15.41 6.75 -2.04
N GLY A 124 14.82 7.35 -1.01
CA GLY A 124 13.42 7.12 -0.66
C GLY A 124 12.45 7.58 -1.76
N VAL A 125 12.64 8.76 -2.35
CA VAL A 125 11.81 9.24 -3.48
C VAL A 125 11.87 8.28 -4.66
N LEU A 126 13.04 7.72 -4.98
CA LEU A 126 13.16 6.67 -5.98
C LEU A 126 12.37 5.42 -5.58
N GLY A 127 12.32 5.08 -4.29
CA GLY A 127 11.51 3.99 -3.76
C GLY A 127 10.01 4.17 -4.04
N VAL A 128 9.47 5.38 -3.84
CA VAL A 128 8.06 5.73 -4.16
C VAL A 128 7.80 5.55 -5.66
N THR A 129 8.70 6.07 -6.51
CA THR A 129 8.58 5.94 -7.96
C THR A 129 8.58 4.48 -8.41
N LEU A 130 9.46 3.66 -7.83
CA LEU A 130 9.52 2.23 -8.11
C LEU A 130 8.27 1.49 -7.60
N ALA A 131 7.66 1.94 -6.48
CA ALA A 131 6.41 1.36 -5.99
C ALA A 131 5.28 1.53 -7.02
N ALA A 132 5.13 2.71 -7.59
CA ALA A 132 4.17 2.95 -8.68
C ALA A 132 4.49 2.11 -9.92
N ALA A 133 5.77 1.95 -10.25
CA ALA A 133 6.22 1.22 -11.44
C ALA A 133 5.90 -0.29 -11.43
N TYR A 134 5.73 -0.93 -10.28
CA TYR A 134 5.25 -2.32 -10.24
C TYR A 134 3.75 -2.44 -9.90
N ALA A 135 3.23 -1.57 -9.04
CA ALA A 135 1.87 -1.72 -8.55
C ALA A 135 0.81 -1.36 -9.60
N LEU A 136 1.02 -0.27 -10.36
CA LEU A 136 0.07 0.16 -11.39
C LEU A 136 -0.02 -0.81 -12.58
N PRO A 137 1.08 -1.29 -13.17
CA PRO A 137 1.00 -2.30 -14.23
C PRO A 137 0.39 -3.62 -13.75
N ALA A 138 0.65 -4.04 -12.51
CA ALA A 138 0.03 -5.23 -11.96
C ALA A 138 -1.48 -5.07 -11.78
N PHE A 139 -1.94 -3.93 -11.27
CA PHE A 139 -3.36 -3.59 -11.22
C PHE A 139 -3.98 -3.60 -12.63
N GLN A 140 -3.34 -2.94 -13.60
CA GLN A 140 -3.80 -2.89 -14.98
C GLN A 140 -3.90 -4.30 -15.59
N ALA A 141 -2.90 -5.15 -15.38
CA ALA A 141 -2.87 -6.51 -15.91
C ALA A 141 -4.03 -7.36 -15.39
N VAL A 142 -4.37 -7.24 -14.12
CA VAL A 142 -5.42 -8.05 -13.48
C VAL A 142 -6.82 -7.53 -13.78
N PHE A 143 -7.01 -6.20 -13.74
CA PHE A 143 -8.34 -5.61 -13.74
C PHE A 143 -8.77 -5.02 -15.08
N TRP A 144 -7.85 -4.54 -15.91
CA TRP A 144 -8.16 -3.79 -17.13
C TRP A 144 -7.64 -4.44 -18.43
N ALA A 145 -6.57 -5.24 -18.34
CA ALA A 145 -6.08 -5.92 -19.55
C ALA A 145 -7.07 -6.97 -20.02
N PRO A 146 -7.19 -7.23 -21.34
CA PRO A 146 -8.03 -8.29 -21.85
C PRO A 146 -7.70 -9.65 -21.22
N ALA A 147 -8.73 -10.44 -20.94
CA ALA A 147 -8.54 -11.79 -20.43
C ALA A 147 -7.83 -12.65 -21.49
N GLY A 148 -6.66 -13.18 -21.10
CA GLY A 148 -5.87 -14.07 -21.98
C GLY A 148 -6.44 -15.49 -22.07
N PRO A 149 -5.91 -16.30 -22.99
CA PRO A 149 -6.26 -17.73 -23.07
C PRO A 149 -5.98 -18.43 -21.74
N GLY A 150 -6.98 -19.11 -21.19
CA GLY A 150 -6.86 -19.81 -19.91
C GLY A 150 -7.06 -18.93 -18.67
N SER A 151 -7.48 -17.68 -18.84
CA SER A 151 -7.88 -16.81 -17.72
C SER A 151 -8.97 -17.46 -16.88
N VAL A 152 -8.83 -17.30 -15.55
CA VAL A 152 -9.82 -17.79 -14.58
C VAL A 152 -10.71 -16.66 -14.02
N SER A 153 -10.72 -15.51 -14.67
CA SER A 153 -11.54 -14.35 -14.26
C SER A 153 -13.02 -14.67 -14.14
N ASP A 154 -13.54 -15.61 -14.95
CA ASP A 154 -14.91 -16.10 -14.89
C ASP A 154 -15.30 -16.73 -13.56
N LYS A 155 -14.34 -17.25 -12.81
CA LYS A 155 -14.54 -17.87 -11.51
C LYS A 155 -14.57 -16.87 -10.37
N VAL A 156 -14.09 -15.64 -10.60
CA VAL A 156 -14.01 -14.62 -9.57
C VAL A 156 -15.31 -13.82 -9.55
N THR A 157 -16.21 -14.19 -8.67
CA THR A 157 -17.42 -13.39 -8.37
C THR A 157 -17.04 -12.16 -7.55
N ASP A 158 -17.83 -11.09 -7.67
CA ASP A 158 -17.59 -9.86 -6.91
C ASP A 158 -17.78 -10.06 -5.40
N LEU A 159 -17.39 -9.06 -4.63
CA LEU A 159 -17.38 -9.06 -3.17
C LEU A 159 -18.81 -9.22 -2.60
N ASN A 160 -18.95 -10.10 -1.63
CA ASN A 160 -20.17 -10.22 -0.84
C ASN A 160 -20.29 -9.06 0.17
N LEU A 161 -21.46 -8.96 0.83
CA LEU A 161 -21.74 -7.86 1.76
C LEU A 161 -20.74 -7.78 2.93
N ARG A 162 -20.33 -8.92 3.48
CA ARG A 162 -19.33 -9.00 4.57
C ARG A 162 -17.96 -8.51 4.13
N GLU A 163 -17.50 -8.96 2.97
CA GLU A 163 -16.21 -8.56 2.39
C GLU A 163 -16.19 -7.05 2.10
N ARG A 164 -17.29 -6.52 1.52
CA ARG A 164 -17.45 -5.07 1.30
C ARG A 164 -17.41 -4.28 2.60
N ALA A 165 -18.09 -4.74 3.65
CA ALA A 165 -18.10 -4.05 4.94
C ALA A 165 -16.69 -3.95 5.54
N ILE A 166 -15.91 -5.04 5.47
CA ILE A 166 -14.51 -5.04 5.92
C ILE A 166 -13.67 -4.03 5.11
N LEU A 167 -13.78 -4.07 3.79
CA LEU A 167 -12.97 -3.20 2.92
C LEU A 167 -13.40 -1.72 3.00
N TRP A 168 -14.69 -1.43 3.20
CA TRP A 168 -15.16 -0.06 3.48
C TRP A 168 -14.57 0.48 4.78
N THR A 169 -14.50 -0.35 5.84
CA THR A 169 -13.89 0.06 7.12
C THR A 169 -12.41 0.38 6.93
N LEU A 170 -11.65 -0.51 6.26
CA LEU A 170 -10.22 -0.27 6.00
C LEU A 170 -9.99 0.95 5.12
N SER A 171 -10.76 1.10 4.04
CA SER A 171 -10.65 2.25 3.12
C SER A 171 -11.03 3.56 3.82
N GLY A 172 -12.05 3.54 4.68
CA GLY A 172 -12.44 4.69 5.49
C GLY A 172 -11.32 5.14 6.44
N LEU A 173 -10.64 4.19 7.08
CA LEU A 173 -9.47 4.49 7.93
C LEU A 173 -8.30 5.05 7.11
N MET A 174 -8.01 4.48 5.93
CA MET A 174 -6.96 4.99 5.04
C MET A 174 -7.24 6.42 4.61
N LEU A 175 -8.49 6.73 4.26
CA LEU A 175 -8.91 8.08 3.87
C LEU A 175 -8.87 9.04 5.07
N TRP A 176 -9.34 8.60 6.24
CA TRP A 176 -9.30 9.42 7.44
C TRP A 176 -7.87 9.81 7.83
N ILE A 177 -6.96 8.84 7.88
CA ILE A 177 -5.53 9.12 8.17
C ILE A 177 -4.94 10.06 7.11
N GLY A 178 -5.28 9.87 5.84
CA GLY A 178 -4.79 10.70 4.74
C GLY A 178 -5.24 12.15 4.80
N LEU A 179 -6.51 12.39 5.16
CA LEU A 179 -7.09 13.73 5.20
C LEU A 179 -6.92 14.44 6.56
N ALA A 180 -6.92 13.69 7.65
CA ALA A 180 -6.82 14.22 9.01
C ALA A 180 -5.84 13.39 9.87
N PRO A 181 -4.53 13.49 9.64
CA PRO A 181 -3.54 12.71 10.37
C PRO A 181 -3.35 13.17 11.84
N LYS A 182 -3.71 14.40 12.17
CA LYS A 182 -3.45 14.99 13.50
C LYS A 182 -3.93 14.15 14.68
N PRO A 183 -5.17 13.59 14.71
CA PRO A 183 -5.61 12.76 15.83
C PRO A 183 -4.74 11.53 16.03
N TRP A 184 -4.30 10.91 14.93
CA TRP A 184 -3.45 9.72 14.94
C TRP A 184 -2.04 10.03 15.45
N LEU A 185 -1.44 11.14 15.00
CA LEU A 185 -0.13 11.62 15.46
C LEU A 185 -0.16 11.95 16.95
N ALA A 186 -1.22 12.59 17.44
CA ALA A 186 -1.36 12.98 18.84
C ALA A 186 -1.33 11.78 19.81
N TRP A 187 -1.71 10.57 19.37
CA TRP A 187 -1.70 9.37 20.23
C TRP A 187 -0.30 8.91 20.61
N PHE A 188 0.67 8.99 19.71
CA PHE A 188 2.03 8.52 19.96
C PHE A 188 3.06 9.63 20.11
N GLU A 189 2.72 10.87 19.79
CA GLU A 189 3.62 12.03 19.95
C GLU A 189 4.22 12.15 21.35
N PRO A 190 3.46 11.98 22.47
CA PRO A 190 4.04 12.06 23.81
C PRO A 190 5.12 11.00 24.07
N ALA A 191 4.94 9.78 23.56
CA ALA A 191 5.93 8.71 23.68
C ALA A 191 7.18 8.98 22.82
N LEU A 192 7.01 9.61 21.66
CA LEU A 192 8.12 9.90 20.75
C LEU A 192 9.00 11.07 21.22
N ARG A 193 8.44 12.06 21.95
CA ARG A 193 9.20 13.20 22.47
C ARG A 193 10.37 12.82 23.33
N GLY A 194 10.29 11.71 24.04
CA GLY A 194 11.39 11.18 24.85
C GLY A 194 12.56 10.55 24.06
N LEU A 195 12.33 10.28 22.76
CA LEU A 195 13.33 9.65 21.88
C LEU A 195 14.10 10.65 21.01
N VAL A 196 13.61 11.88 20.91
CA VAL A 196 14.29 12.97 20.21
C VAL A 196 15.28 13.63 21.17
N ARG A 197 16.56 13.48 20.90
CA ARG A 197 17.66 14.16 21.60
C ARG A 197 18.46 14.99 20.63
#